data_68a1cb5bba1a4f2933bb1c1e9c0a2b33
#
_entry.id   68a1cb5bba1a4f2933bb1c1e9c0a2b33
#
_cell.length_a   1.000
_cell.length_b   1.000
_cell.length_c   1.000
_cell.angle_alpha   90.00
_cell.angle_beta   90.00
_cell.angle_gamma   90.00
#
_symmetry.space_group_name_H-M   'P 1'
#
loop_
_entity.id
_entity.type
_entity.pdbx_description
1 polymer ?
#
loop_
_entity_poly.entity_id
_entity_poly.type
_entity_poly.pdbx_seq_one_letter_code
_entity_poly.pdbx_strand_id
1 'polypeptide(L)'
;MTLDRRLTPATDRVALESLCGVIERPAYTPGHAARLVVPLADLMTAPDGRRDRQVNFGADVTVIETRGPWCFVQADLDGYCGWLPEAALGTDLPPITHRVTAPATHVYSAPDMKQPEQASLSLGARLSVTGIEGRFARLATGGFVPVQHIGDQPAPDPVPVAESLAGTPYLWGGNSRAGIDCSGLVQAALTACGIPCPGDSDLQRDAFPAAEDIRRGDLLFWPGHVALAMSPDLMIHATAWVMAVIAEPIPEALARIEAQGGGPFLGIRRPPLAQPAAMP
;
A
#
# COMPACT_ATOMS: atom_id res chain seq x y z
N MET A 1 4.61 28.32 -0.99
CA MET A 1 4.94 26.89 -0.93
C MET A 1 3.81 26.15 -1.62
N THR A 2 4.05 25.45 -2.73
CA THR A 2 3.00 24.68 -3.42
C THR A 2 2.78 23.41 -2.62
N LEU A 3 1.60 23.24 -2.04
CA LEU A 3 1.25 22.01 -1.32
C LEU A 3 1.04 20.86 -2.31
N ASP A 4 1.56 19.69 -1.97
CA ASP A 4 1.32 18.49 -2.77
C ASP A 4 -0.14 18.03 -2.57
N ARG A 5 -0.93 17.97 -3.66
CA ARG A 5 -2.34 17.56 -3.60
C ARG A 5 -2.53 16.16 -2.99
N ARG A 6 -1.52 15.28 -3.19
CA ARG A 6 -1.57 13.91 -2.69
C ARG A 6 -1.55 13.83 -1.16
N LEU A 7 -0.96 14.82 -0.52
CA LEU A 7 -0.77 14.89 0.94
C LEU A 7 -1.53 16.06 1.57
N THR A 8 -2.34 16.77 0.79
CA THR A 8 -3.11 17.93 1.28
C THR A 8 -4.57 17.51 1.50
N PRO A 9 -5.01 17.34 2.76
CA PRO A 9 -6.37 16.93 3.10
C PRO A 9 -7.37 18.09 2.90
N ALA A 10 -7.54 18.52 1.65
CA ALA A 10 -8.43 19.59 1.25
C ALA A 10 -8.90 19.45 -0.19
N THR A 11 -10.18 19.80 -0.40
CA THR A 11 -10.77 20.04 -1.71
C THR A 11 -10.77 21.53 -2.03
N ASP A 12 -11.47 21.93 -3.07
CA ASP A 12 -11.78 23.33 -3.38
C ASP A 12 -12.74 23.97 -2.37
N ARG A 13 -13.51 23.17 -1.62
CA ARG A 13 -14.60 23.60 -0.74
C ARG A 13 -14.32 23.42 0.74
N VAL A 14 -13.62 22.36 1.11
CA VAL A 14 -13.44 21.94 2.50
C VAL A 14 -12.01 21.52 2.74
N ALA A 15 -11.45 21.86 3.90
CA ALA A 15 -10.17 21.35 4.38
C ALA A 15 -10.30 20.77 5.78
N LEU A 16 -9.37 19.88 6.18
CA LEU A 16 -9.25 19.50 7.58
C LEU A 16 -8.91 20.74 8.44
N GLU A 17 -9.42 20.77 9.67
CA GLU A 17 -9.16 21.84 10.65
C GLU A 17 -7.66 22.07 10.89
N SER A 18 -6.83 21.04 10.76
CA SER A 18 -5.36 21.13 10.87
C SER A 18 -4.73 22.07 9.83
N LEU A 19 -5.44 22.37 8.74
CA LEU A 19 -5.00 23.32 7.69
C LEU A 19 -5.56 24.74 7.85
N CYS A 20 -6.32 25.00 8.92
CA CYS A 20 -6.81 26.34 9.22
C CYS A 20 -5.63 27.29 9.44
N GLY A 21 -5.63 28.43 8.72
CA GLY A 21 -4.51 29.36 8.71
C GLY A 21 -3.31 28.98 7.84
N VAL A 22 -3.31 27.77 7.25
CA VAL A 22 -2.29 27.31 6.27
C VAL A 22 -2.79 27.50 4.85
N ILE A 23 -4.03 27.10 4.59
CA ILE A 23 -4.71 27.31 3.30
C ILE A 23 -6.09 27.91 3.55
N GLU A 24 -6.56 28.76 2.64
CA GLU A 24 -7.89 29.35 2.74
C GLU A 24 -8.90 28.47 2.00
N ARG A 25 -9.98 28.07 2.69
CA ARG A 25 -11.10 27.31 2.14
C ARG A 25 -12.43 27.83 2.67
N PRO A 26 -13.54 27.65 1.90
CA PRO A 26 -14.87 28.06 2.36
C PRO A 26 -15.32 27.43 3.68
N ALA A 27 -14.85 26.20 3.98
CA ALA A 27 -15.18 25.49 5.20
C ALA A 27 -14.01 24.66 5.72
N TYR A 28 -14.04 24.35 7.01
CA TYR A 28 -13.12 23.42 7.67
C TYR A 28 -13.92 22.37 8.44
N THR A 29 -13.37 21.17 8.55
CA THR A 29 -13.99 20.01 9.19
C THR A 29 -12.95 19.26 10.04
N PRO A 30 -13.35 18.67 11.17
CA PRO A 30 -12.50 17.69 11.85
C PRO A 30 -12.35 16.39 11.06
N GLY A 31 -13.20 16.18 10.04
CA GLY A 31 -13.37 14.89 9.36
C GLY A 31 -14.09 13.87 10.23
N HIS A 32 -14.33 12.70 9.67
CA HIS A 32 -14.80 11.54 10.44
C HIS A 32 -14.11 10.26 9.98
N ALA A 33 -13.88 9.35 10.94
CA ALA A 33 -13.24 8.09 10.68
C ALA A 33 -14.16 7.14 9.89
N ALA A 34 -13.59 6.47 8.90
CA ALA A 34 -14.23 5.40 8.15
C ALA A 34 -13.20 4.33 7.80
N ARG A 35 -13.65 3.19 7.32
CA ARG A 35 -12.78 2.08 6.92
C ARG A 35 -13.27 1.48 5.62
N LEU A 36 -12.33 1.08 4.76
CA LEU A 36 -12.64 0.38 3.52
C LEU A 36 -13.23 -1.00 3.82
N VAL A 37 -14.44 -1.27 3.30
CA VAL A 37 -15.19 -2.53 3.52
C VAL A 37 -15.31 -3.38 2.25
N VAL A 38 -14.80 -2.90 1.12
CA VAL A 38 -14.66 -3.67 -0.13
C VAL A 38 -13.25 -4.21 -0.25
N PRO A 39 -13.00 -5.31 -0.98
CA PRO A 39 -11.69 -5.95 -1.09
C PRO A 39 -10.58 -5.00 -1.55
N LEU A 40 -10.89 -4.10 -2.46
CA LEU A 40 -9.98 -3.14 -3.08
C LEU A 40 -10.80 -1.97 -3.64
N ALA A 41 -10.31 -0.75 -3.49
CA ALA A 41 -10.90 0.41 -4.13
C ALA A 41 -9.84 1.28 -4.79
N ASP A 42 -10.21 1.91 -5.91
CA ASP A 42 -9.38 2.90 -6.58
C ASP A 42 -9.53 4.25 -5.87
N LEU A 43 -8.44 4.82 -5.39
CA LEU A 43 -8.36 6.20 -4.94
C LEU A 43 -8.16 7.08 -6.16
N MET A 44 -9.15 7.94 -6.43
CA MET A 44 -9.26 8.69 -7.67
C MET A 44 -8.78 10.13 -7.51
N THR A 45 -8.27 10.72 -8.59
CA THR A 45 -7.84 12.15 -8.61
C THR A 45 -9.01 13.13 -8.49
N ALA A 46 -10.20 12.71 -8.89
CA ALA A 46 -11.47 13.45 -8.84
C ALA A 46 -12.64 12.44 -8.88
N PRO A 47 -13.88 12.83 -8.54
CA PRO A 47 -15.06 12.04 -8.86
C PRO A 47 -15.05 11.64 -10.35
N ASP A 48 -15.21 10.35 -10.64
CA ASP A 48 -15.12 9.77 -12.00
C ASP A 48 -13.79 10.07 -12.74
N GLY A 49 -12.75 10.44 -12.01
CA GLY A 49 -11.42 10.77 -12.54
C GLY A 49 -10.58 9.55 -12.87
N ARG A 50 -9.27 9.75 -12.96
CA ARG A 50 -8.30 8.66 -13.15
C ARG A 50 -7.89 8.08 -11.80
N ARG A 51 -7.56 6.79 -11.77
CA ARG A 51 -6.89 6.18 -10.62
C ARG A 51 -5.56 6.89 -10.35
N ASP A 52 -5.35 7.29 -9.10
CA ASP A 52 -4.05 7.65 -8.56
C ASP A 52 -3.36 6.38 -8.01
N ARG A 53 -4.08 5.66 -7.15
CA ARG A 53 -3.60 4.42 -6.54
C ARG A 53 -4.77 3.57 -6.05
N GLN A 54 -4.46 2.40 -5.48
CA GLN A 54 -5.43 1.52 -4.84
C GLN A 54 -5.28 1.50 -3.34
N VAL A 55 -6.40 1.26 -2.65
CA VAL A 55 -6.49 1.09 -1.20
C VAL A 55 -7.07 -0.28 -0.90
N ASN A 56 -6.43 -1.05 -0.02
CA ASN A 56 -6.80 -2.42 0.33
C ASN A 56 -7.89 -2.46 1.42
N PHE A 57 -8.61 -3.60 1.49
CA PHE A 57 -9.60 -3.89 2.54
C PHE A 57 -9.09 -3.57 3.94
N GLY A 58 -9.95 -2.97 4.75
CA GLY A 58 -9.66 -2.65 6.14
C GLY A 58 -8.75 -1.44 6.35
N ALA A 59 -8.40 -0.70 5.29
CA ALA A 59 -7.66 0.56 5.44
C ALA A 59 -8.53 1.60 6.14
N ASP A 60 -8.02 2.19 7.21
CA ASP A 60 -8.65 3.31 7.89
C ASP A 60 -8.41 4.59 7.09
N VAL A 61 -9.42 5.44 7.03
CA VAL A 61 -9.40 6.73 6.33
C VAL A 61 -10.14 7.80 7.14
N THR A 62 -9.73 9.05 6.96
CA THR A 62 -10.48 10.22 7.44
C THR A 62 -11.26 10.80 6.28
N VAL A 63 -12.60 10.79 6.35
CA VAL A 63 -13.47 11.42 5.35
C VAL A 63 -13.55 12.92 5.62
N ILE A 64 -13.27 13.71 4.58
CA ILE A 64 -13.17 15.18 4.65
C ILE A 64 -14.37 15.84 3.98
N GLU A 65 -14.81 15.31 2.85
CA GLU A 65 -15.97 15.81 2.10
C GLU A 65 -16.75 14.64 1.50
N THR A 66 -18.09 14.71 1.52
CA THR A 66 -18.95 13.86 0.71
C THR A 66 -19.57 14.69 -0.40
N ARG A 67 -19.46 14.20 -1.64
CA ARG A 67 -19.97 14.86 -2.84
C ARG A 67 -20.70 13.85 -3.74
N GLY A 68 -22.01 13.80 -3.63
CA GLY A 68 -22.82 12.77 -4.28
C GLY A 68 -22.41 11.37 -3.80
N PRO A 69 -22.08 10.41 -4.69
CA PRO A 69 -21.68 9.08 -4.30
C PRO A 69 -20.17 8.96 -3.95
N TRP A 70 -19.45 10.08 -3.80
CA TRP A 70 -18.01 10.12 -3.61
C TRP A 70 -17.63 10.76 -2.29
N CYS A 71 -16.61 10.20 -1.64
CA CYS A 71 -15.96 10.77 -0.48
C CYS A 71 -14.51 11.17 -0.80
N PHE A 72 -14.14 12.42 -0.49
CA PHE A 72 -12.74 12.80 -0.45
C PHE A 72 -12.16 12.41 0.90
N VAL A 73 -11.11 11.61 0.86
CA VAL A 73 -10.54 10.99 2.05
C VAL A 73 -9.03 11.25 2.15
N GLN A 74 -8.50 11.13 3.36
CA GLN A 74 -7.09 10.95 3.63
C GLN A 74 -6.89 9.53 4.19
N ALA A 75 -6.00 8.75 3.57
CA ALA A 75 -5.63 7.42 4.04
C ALA A 75 -4.71 7.54 5.27
N ASP A 76 -5.03 6.82 6.35
CA ASP A 76 -4.24 6.89 7.60
C ASP A 76 -2.86 6.25 7.46
N LEU A 77 -2.70 5.34 6.50
CA LEU A 77 -1.45 4.61 6.29
C LEU A 77 -0.28 5.54 5.94
N ASP A 78 -0.52 6.53 5.09
CA ASP A 78 0.53 7.36 4.49
C ASP A 78 0.12 8.82 4.24
N GLY A 79 -1.08 9.20 4.67
CA GLY A 79 -1.63 10.54 4.49
C GLY A 79 -2.09 10.85 3.07
N TYR A 80 -2.13 9.87 2.17
CA TYR A 80 -2.50 10.08 0.77
C TYR A 80 -3.97 10.44 0.62
N CYS A 81 -4.25 11.50 -0.15
CA CYS A 81 -5.59 12.04 -0.32
C CYS A 81 -6.16 11.73 -1.71
N GLY A 82 -7.46 11.45 -1.77
CA GLY A 82 -8.16 11.24 -3.02
C GLY A 82 -9.63 10.91 -2.81
N TRP A 83 -10.32 10.56 -3.91
CA TRP A 83 -11.73 10.27 -3.92
C TRP A 83 -12.00 8.77 -3.94
N LEU A 84 -12.87 8.30 -3.06
CA LEU A 84 -13.39 6.93 -3.00
C LEU A 84 -14.92 6.94 -3.16
N PRO A 85 -15.52 5.88 -3.72
CA PRO A 85 -16.96 5.70 -3.63
C PRO A 85 -17.42 5.60 -2.18
N GLU A 86 -18.45 6.34 -1.79
CA GLU A 86 -19.03 6.28 -0.44
C GLU A 86 -19.43 4.85 -0.06
N ALA A 87 -19.99 4.09 -1.02
CA ALA A 87 -20.38 2.70 -0.83
C ALA A 87 -19.22 1.74 -0.51
N ALA A 88 -17.97 2.17 -0.71
CA ALA A 88 -16.79 1.40 -0.33
C ALA A 88 -16.39 1.57 1.15
N LEU A 89 -17.02 2.49 1.86
CA LEU A 89 -16.68 2.89 3.23
C LEU A 89 -17.72 2.39 4.23
N GLY A 90 -17.26 2.00 5.41
CA GLY A 90 -18.08 1.66 6.57
C GLY A 90 -17.59 2.41 7.81
N THR A 91 -18.50 2.66 8.74
CA THR A 91 -18.23 3.30 10.03
C THR A 91 -18.51 2.31 11.17
N ASP A 92 -18.10 2.66 12.39
CA ASP A 92 -18.38 1.90 13.62
C ASP A 92 -17.94 0.42 13.57
N LEU A 93 -16.82 0.16 12.87
CA LEU A 93 -16.27 -1.18 12.72
C LEU A 93 -15.37 -1.55 13.91
N PRO A 94 -15.33 -2.83 14.31
CA PRO A 94 -14.46 -3.30 15.38
C PRO A 94 -12.97 -3.03 15.07
N PRO A 95 -12.12 -2.96 16.13
CA PRO A 95 -10.69 -2.76 15.97
C PRO A 95 -10.04 -3.81 15.07
N ILE A 96 -9.05 -3.39 14.29
CA ILE A 96 -8.19 -4.29 13.53
C ILE A 96 -7.33 -5.12 14.49
N THR A 97 -7.29 -6.42 14.28
CA THR A 97 -6.52 -7.37 15.09
C THR A 97 -5.45 -8.11 14.30
N HIS A 98 -5.66 -8.29 12.98
CA HIS A 98 -4.78 -9.06 12.11
C HIS A 98 -4.62 -8.34 10.75
N ARG A 99 -3.65 -8.83 9.96
CA ARG A 99 -3.49 -8.47 8.55
C ARG A 99 -3.29 -9.73 7.72
N VAL A 100 -3.61 -9.66 6.44
CA VAL A 100 -3.24 -10.69 5.48
C VAL A 100 -1.71 -10.65 5.29
N THR A 101 -1.06 -11.77 5.53
CA THR A 101 0.40 -11.97 5.39
C THR A 101 0.77 -12.79 4.15
N ALA A 102 -0.18 -13.57 3.63
CA ALA A 102 -0.04 -14.25 2.33
C ALA A 102 -0.18 -13.25 1.17
N PRO A 103 0.37 -13.54 -0.02
CA PRO A 103 0.21 -12.68 -1.21
C PRO A 103 -1.25 -12.36 -1.54
N ALA A 104 -2.13 -13.36 -1.36
CA ALA A 104 -3.57 -13.24 -1.44
C ALA A 104 -4.26 -14.31 -0.59
N THR A 105 -5.52 -14.07 -0.23
CA THR A 105 -6.38 -15.04 0.43
C THR A 105 -7.83 -14.86 -0.03
N HIS A 106 -8.66 -15.87 0.25
CA HIS A 106 -10.10 -15.78 -0.01
C HIS A 106 -10.89 -15.66 1.30
N VAL A 107 -11.99 -14.93 1.25
CA VAL A 107 -13.01 -14.90 2.29
C VAL A 107 -14.07 -15.92 1.90
N TYR A 108 -14.25 -16.96 2.69
CA TYR A 108 -15.23 -18.03 2.45
C TYR A 108 -16.53 -17.75 3.20
N SER A 109 -17.65 -18.28 2.71
CA SER A 109 -18.98 -18.14 3.33
C SER A 109 -19.12 -18.95 4.62
N ALA A 110 -18.31 -20.01 4.81
CA ALA A 110 -18.22 -20.83 6.01
C ALA A 110 -16.79 -21.32 6.24
N PRO A 111 -16.44 -21.87 7.43
CA PRO A 111 -15.07 -22.29 7.77
C PRO A 111 -14.66 -23.61 7.08
N ASP A 112 -14.82 -23.67 5.78
CA ASP A 112 -14.49 -24.80 4.92
C ASP A 112 -14.01 -24.30 3.54
N MET A 113 -12.84 -24.77 3.09
CA MET A 113 -12.24 -24.41 1.80
C MET A 113 -13.05 -24.87 0.56
N LYS A 114 -14.06 -25.73 0.75
CA LYS A 114 -14.96 -26.17 -0.32
C LYS A 114 -16.20 -25.29 -0.47
N GLN A 115 -16.41 -24.35 0.44
CA GLN A 115 -17.50 -23.39 0.34
C GLN A 115 -17.14 -22.28 -0.68
N PRO A 116 -18.17 -21.62 -1.26
CA PRO A 116 -17.93 -20.50 -2.16
C PRO A 116 -17.15 -19.39 -1.49
N GLU A 117 -16.18 -18.85 -2.21
CA GLU A 117 -15.52 -17.61 -1.86
C GLU A 117 -16.44 -16.41 -2.13
N GLN A 118 -16.42 -15.43 -1.24
CA GLN A 118 -17.19 -14.20 -1.30
C GLN A 118 -16.32 -13.04 -1.81
N ALA A 119 -15.01 -13.10 -1.52
CA ALA A 119 -14.07 -12.07 -1.87
C ALA A 119 -12.63 -12.63 -1.93
N SER A 120 -11.74 -11.92 -2.62
CA SER A 120 -10.30 -12.12 -2.56
C SER A 120 -9.65 -10.91 -1.92
N LEU A 121 -8.76 -11.13 -0.93
CA LEU A 121 -8.01 -10.08 -0.25
C LEU A 121 -6.52 -10.24 -0.55
N SER A 122 -5.82 -9.13 -0.65
CA SER A 122 -4.38 -9.08 -0.93
C SER A 122 -3.56 -8.90 0.35
N LEU A 123 -2.25 -9.16 0.23
CA LEU A 123 -1.26 -8.82 1.25
C LEU A 123 -1.50 -7.43 1.82
N GLY A 124 -1.42 -7.29 3.14
CA GLY A 124 -1.61 -6.03 3.84
C GLY A 124 -3.07 -5.65 4.11
N ALA A 125 -4.08 -6.38 3.58
CA ALA A 125 -5.46 -6.19 3.97
C ALA A 125 -5.64 -6.37 5.48
N ARG A 126 -6.38 -5.46 6.15
CA ARG A 126 -6.48 -5.36 7.61
C ARG A 126 -7.81 -5.96 8.08
N LEU A 127 -7.75 -6.80 9.09
CA LEU A 127 -8.86 -7.66 9.48
C LEU A 127 -9.23 -7.48 10.95
N SER A 128 -10.54 -7.41 11.23
CA SER A 128 -11.11 -7.55 12.57
C SER A 128 -11.54 -9.00 12.75
N VAL A 129 -10.70 -9.82 13.39
CA VAL A 129 -10.98 -11.23 13.68
C VAL A 129 -11.74 -11.33 15.01
N THR A 130 -12.89 -12.03 15.00
CA THR A 130 -13.76 -12.19 16.16
C THR A 130 -13.68 -13.57 16.81
N GLY A 131 -13.01 -14.53 16.14
CA GLY A 131 -12.85 -15.88 16.68
C GLY A 131 -12.19 -16.80 15.66
N ILE A 132 -11.80 -17.99 16.12
CA ILE A 132 -11.18 -19.04 15.31
C ILE A 132 -12.10 -20.26 15.32
N GLU A 133 -12.36 -20.81 14.12
CA GLU A 133 -13.11 -22.05 13.91
C GLU A 133 -12.26 -23.05 13.12
N GLY A 134 -11.67 -24.01 13.81
CA GLY A 134 -10.74 -24.96 13.21
C GLY A 134 -9.53 -24.26 12.60
N ARG A 135 -9.42 -24.26 11.28
CA ARG A 135 -8.35 -23.64 10.53
C ARG A 135 -8.73 -22.28 9.90
N PHE A 136 -9.84 -21.69 10.33
CA PHE A 136 -10.37 -20.46 9.79
C PHE A 136 -10.60 -19.41 10.87
N ALA A 137 -10.29 -18.16 10.55
CA ALA A 137 -10.60 -17.00 11.36
C ALA A 137 -11.90 -16.37 10.86
N ARG A 138 -12.85 -16.12 11.79
CA ARG A 138 -14.10 -15.42 11.51
C ARG A 138 -13.87 -13.93 11.50
N LEU A 139 -14.33 -13.26 10.47
CA LEU A 139 -14.24 -11.80 10.32
C LEU A 139 -15.48 -11.11 10.93
N ALA A 140 -15.27 -9.95 11.52
CA ALA A 140 -16.36 -9.10 12.01
C ALA A 140 -17.29 -8.61 10.88
N THR A 141 -16.76 -8.46 9.68
CA THR A 141 -17.52 -8.08 8.47
C THR A 141 -18.26 -9.26 7.82
N GLY A 142 -18.18 -10.45 8.43
CA GLY A 142 -18.70 -11.69 7.89
C GLY A 142 -17.66 -12.48 7.09
N GLY A 143 -17.92 -13.79 6.98
CA GLY A 143 -17.05 -14.72 6.28
C GLY A 143 -15.84 -15.18 7.09
N PHE A 144 -15.01 -16.01 6.45
CA PHE A 144 -13.93 -16.76 7.07
C PHE A 144 -12.66 -16.72 6.19
N VAL A 145 -11.51 -16.52 6.81
CA VAL A 145 -10.20 -16.58 6.13
C VAL A 145 -9.33 -17.68 6.74
N PRO A 146 -8.47 -18.37 5.99
CA PRO A 146 -7.54 -19.36 6.54
C PRO A 146 -6.57 -18.71 7.54
N VAL A 147 -6.42 -19.29 8.73
CA VAL A 147 -5.53 -18.73 9.78
C VAL A 147 -4.07 -18.66 9.34
N GLN A 148 -3.61 -19.57 8.47
CA GLN A 148 -2.24 -19.55 7.94
C GLN A 148 -1.94 -18.39 6.97
N HIS A 149 -2.96 -17.63 6.54
CA HIS A 149 -2.81 -16.50 5.64
C HIS A 149 -2.84 -15.15 6.37
N ILE A 150 -2.98 -15.15 7.69
CA ILE A 150 -3.10 -13.93 8.48
C ILE A 150 -2.11 -13.93 9.65
N GLY A 151 -1.77 -12.76 10.14
CA GLY A 151 -0.91 -12.58 11.31
C GLY A 151 -1.11 -11.21 11.95
N ASP A 152 -0.62 -11.08 13.18
CA ASP A 152 -0.64 -9.84 13.97
C ASP A 152 0.76 -9.22 14.14
N GLN A 153 1.82 -9.99 13.85
CA GLN A 153 3.20 -9.55 13.98
C GLN A 153 3.78 -9.01 12.67
N PRO A 154 4.64 -7.97 12.71
CA PRO A 154 5.38 -7.51 11.55
C PRO A 154 6.27 -8.61 10.96
N ALA A 155 6.46 -8.60 9.64
CA ALA A 155 7.47 -9.42 9.00
C ALA A 155 8.89 -8.91 9.39
N PRO A 156 9.86 -9.81 9.54
CA PRO A 156 11.22 -9.41 9.96
C PRO A 156 12.06 -8.79 8.83
N ASP A 157 11.71 -9.05 7.56
CA ASP A 157 12.49 -8.67 6.38
C ASP A 157 11.54 -8.35 5.22
N PRO A 158 11.65 -7.17 4.56
CA PRO A 158 10.79 -6.80 3.44
C PRO A 158 11.06 -7.61 2.15
N VAL A 159 12.25 -8.18 1.99
CA VAL A 159 12.62 -8.88 0.75
C VAL A 159 11.79 -10.13 0.52
N PRO A 160 11.63 -11.08 1.48
CA PRO A 160 10.73 -12.22 1.29
C PRO A 160 9.27 -11.81 1.05
N VAL A 161 8.85 -10.68 1.63
CA VAL A 161 7.51 -10.13 1.38
C VAL A 161 7.36 -9.71 -0.09
N ALA A 162 8.34 -8.95 -0.62
CA ALA A 162 8.35 -8.57 -2.04
C ALA A 162 8.46 -9.79 -2.96
N GLU A 163 9.31 -10.76 -2.64
CA GLU A 163 9.47 -12.03 -3.39
C GLU A 163 8.15 -12.80 -3.49
N SER A 164 7.33 -12.80 -2.45
CA SER A 164 6.03 -13.45 -2.44
C SER A 164 5.06 -12.88 -3.50
N LEU A 165 5.31 -11.66 -3.96
CA LEU A 165 4.55 -10.96 -5.01
C LEU A 165 5.16 -11.15 -6.41
N ALA A 166 6.25 -11.92 -6.58
CA ALA A 166 6.82 -12.19 -7.89
C ALA A 166 5.77 -12.73 -8.87
N GLY A 167 5.85 -12.30 -10.13
CA GLY A 167 4.89 -12.62 -11.18
C GLY A 167 3.55 -11.87 -11.08
N THR A 168 3.33 -11.00 -10.06
CA THR A 168 2.16 -10.11 -10.06
C THR A 168 2.20 -9.21 -11.29
N PRO A 169 1.09 -9.06 -12.05
CA PRO A 169 1.03 -8.14 -13.17
C PRO A 169 1.34 -6.69 -12.74
N TYR A 170 2.05 -5.95 -13.59
CA TYR A 170 2.22 -4.52 -13.40
C TYR A 170 0.90 -3.80 -13.66
N LEU A 171 0.50 -2.96 -12.71
CA LEU A 171 -0.68 -2.11 -12.84
C LEU A 171 -0.36 -0.74 -12.26
N TRP A 172 -0.43 0.32 -13.07
CA TRP A 172 -0.21 1.68 -12.59
C TRP A 172 -1.18 2.05 -11.46
N GLY A 173 -0.63 2.52 -10.34
CA GLY A 173 -1.39 2.80 -9.12
C GLY A 173 -1.92 1.53 -8.42
N GLY A 174 -1.55 0.34 -8.88
CA GLY A 174 -1.96 -0.94 -8.29
C GLY A 174 -1.29 -1.20 -6.94
N ASN A 175 -2.04 -1.81 -6.03
CA ASN A 175 -1.55 -2.11 -4.67
C ASN A 175 -2.09 -3.47 -4.17
N SER A 176 -2.21 -4.44 -5.08
CA SER A 176 -2.78 -5.76 -4.78
C SER A 176 -2.07 -6.88 -5.54
N ARG A 177 -2.34 -8.14 -5.18
CA ARG A 177 -1.87 -9.33 -5.92
C ARG A 177 -2.46 -9.42 -7.33
N ALA A 178 -3.59 -8.76 -7.61
CA ALA A 178 -4.18 -8.70 -8.95
C ALA A 178 -3.43 -7.72 -9.88
N GLY A 179 -2.71 -6.76 -9.32
CA GLY A 179 -1.87 -5.81 -10.03
C GLY A 179 -1.19 -4.86 -9.05
N ILE A 180 0.10 -4.58 -9.28
CA ILE A 180 0.91 -3.74 -8.41
C ILE A 180 1.88 -2.90 -9.24
N ASP A 181 2.18 -1.68 -8.82
CA ASP A 181 3.26 -0.89 -9.39
C ASP A 181 4.54 -0.92 -8.56
N CYS A 182 5.57 -0.21 -9.00
CA CYS A 182 6.88 -0.22 -8.36
C CYS A 182 6.83 0.31 -6.92
N SER A 183 6.15 1.42 -6.68
CA SER A 183 6.00 2.03 -5.37
C SER A 183 5.04 1.25 -4.47
N GLY A 184 3.98 0.66 -5.04
CA GLY A 184 3.05 -0.23 -4.34
C GLY A 184 3.76 -1.48 -3.81
N LEU A 185 4.65 -2.09 -4.59
CA LEU A 185 5.46 -3.24 -4.16
C LEU A 185 6.35 -2.89 -2.96
N VAL A 186 7.07 -1.77 -3.04
CA VAL A 186 7.93 -1.29 -1.96
C VAL A 186 7.12 -0.94 -0.72
N GLN A 187 5.99 -0.22 -0.89
CA GLN A 187 5.11 0.11 0.23
C GLN A 187 4.55 -1.15 0.90
N ALA A 188 4.06 -2.13 0.14
CA ALA A 188 3.55 -3.38 0.68
C ALA A 188 4.62 -4.14 1.48
N ALA A 189 5.86 -4.21 0.97
CA ALA A 189 6.97 -4.89 1.63
C ALA A 189 7.39 -4.20 2.93
N LEU A 190 7.57 -2.87 2.92
CA LEU A 190 8.01 -2.12 4.10
C LEU A 190 6.91 -2.03 5.17
N THR A 191 5.65 -1.79 4.79
CA THR A 191 4.54 -1.73 5.74
C THR A 191 4.22 -3.08 6.37
N ALA A 192 4.46 -4.19 5.67
CA ALA A 192 4.39 -5.52 6.26
C ALA A 192 5.43 -5.71 7.38
N CYS A 193 6.56 -5.02 7.32
CA CYS A 193 7.59 -4.98 8.36
C CYS A 193 7.33 -3.91 9.44
N GLY A 194 6.20 -3.19 9.38
CA GLY A 194 5.88 -2.12 10.32
C GLY A 194 6.64 -0.81 10.06
N ILE A 195 7.26 -0.67 8.89
CA ILE A 195 8.00 0.53 8.50
C ILE A 195 7.05 1.46 7.73
N PRO A 196 6.78 2.67 8.22
CA PRO A 196 5.99 3.66 7.49
C PRO A 196 6.62 3.94 6.12
N CYS A 197 5.81 3.88 5.06
CA CYS A 197 6.28 4.06 3.70
C CYS A 197 5.23 4.84 2.89
N PRO A 198 5.59 5.97 2.27
CA PRO A 198 4.70 6.72 1.39
C PRO A 198 4.27 5.93 0.14
N GLY A 199 3.23 6.43 -0.53
CA GLY A 199 2.62 5.76 -1.66
C GLY A 199 3.40 5.81 -2.97
N ASP A 200 4.04 6.92 -3.31
CA ASP A 200 4.68 7.16 -4.60
C ASP A 200 6.20 7.16 -4.50
N SER A 201 6.89 6.80 -5.58
CA SER A 201 8.36 6.63 -5.58
C SER A 201 9.14 7.91 -5.26
N ASP A 202 8.65 9.07 -5.65
CA ASP A 202 9.25 10.37 -5.30
C ASP A 202 9.12 10.65 -3.81
N LEU A 203 7.95 10.39 -3.22
CA LEU A 203 7.70 10.52 -1.78
C LEU A 203 8.53 9.51 -0.98
N GLN A 204 8.66 8.28 -1.48
CA GLN A 204 9.51 7.25 -0.86
C GLN A 204 10.98 7.66 -0.85
N ARG A 205 11.48 8.21 -1.97
CA ARG A 205 12.86 8.71 -2.06
C ARG A 205 13.13 9.80 -1.03
N ASP A 206 12.17 10.69 -0.82
CA ASP A 206 12.33 11.82 0.07
C ASP A 206 12.12 11.44 1.56
N ALA A 207 11.46 10.31 1.82
CA ALA A 207 11.18 9.81 3.17
C ALA A 207 12.37 9.10 3.83
N PHE A 208 13.33 8.57 3.06
CA PHE A 208 14.41 7.75 3.61
C PHE A 208 15.79 8.38 3.39
N PRO A 209 16.75 8.16 4.32
CA PRO A 209 18.10 8.71 4.22
C PRO A 209 18.87 8.11 3.04
N ALA A 210 19.75 8.92 2.43
CA ALA A 210 20.66 8.47 1.38
C ALA A 210 21.67 7.44 1.90
N ALA A 211 22.08 6.51 1.03
CA ALA A 211 23.15 5.55 1.28
C ALA A 211 24.16 5.55 0.13
N GLU A 212 25.39 5.16 0.41
CA GLU A 212 26.49 5.15 -0.57
C GLU A 212 26.72 3.77 -1.18
N ASP A 213 26.45 2.70 -0.43
CA ASP A 213 26.59 1.30 -0.82
C ASP A 213 25.21 0.62 -0.86
N ILE A 214 25.05 -0.36 -1.76
CA ILE A 214 23.82 -1.14 -1.84
C ILE A 214 23.87 -2.28 -0.84
N ARG A 215 22.83 -2.38 -0.01
CA ARG A 215 22.61 -3.50 0.92
C ARG A 215 21.22 -4.07 0.74
N ARG A 216 21.03 -5.29 1.21
CA ARG A 216 19.70 -5.91 1.29
C ARG A 216 18.71 -5.00 2.01
N GLY A 217 17.56 -4.78 1.37
CA GLY A 217 16.50 -3.92 1.89
C GLY A 217 16.61 -2.45 1.53
N ASP A 218 17.70 -2.02 0.87
CA ASP A 218 17.81 -0.67 0.32
C ASP A 218 16.86 -0.46 -0.87
N LEU A 219 16.51 0.80 -1.10
CA LEU A 219 15.68 1.22 -2.22
C LEU A 219 16.54 1.92 -3.27
N LEU A 220 16.37 1.53 -4.53
CA LEU A 220 17.05 2.11 -5.69
C LEU A 220 16.07 2.95 -6.49
N PHE A 221 16.45 4.18 -6.88
CA PHE A 221 15.54 5.15 -7.48
C PHE A 221 15.97 5.64 -8.85
N TRP A 222 14.97 5.82 -9.71
CA TRP A 222 15.02 6.52 -11.00
C TRP A 222 13.84 7.50 -11.10
N PRO A 223 13.78 8.41 -12.07
CA PRO A 223 12.59 9.22 -12.28
C PRO A 223 11.33 8.38 -12.46
N GLY A 224 10.38 8.49 -11.50
CA GLY A 224 9.12 7.74 -11.52
C GLY A 224 9.25 6.22 -11.30
N HIS A 225 10.39 5.74 -10.79
CA HIS A 225 10.60 4.31 -10.56
C HIS A 225 11.39 4.03 -9.28
N VAL A 226 11.09 2.88 -8.67
CA VAL A 226 11.78 2.37 -7.48
C VAL A 226 11.91 0.85 -7.54
N ALA A 227 12.99 0.32 -6.98
CA ALA A 227 13.23 -1.11 -6.77
C ALA A 227 13.71 -1.37 -5.35
N LEU A 228 13.53 -2.60 -4.87
CA LEU A 228 14.02 -3.08 -3.58
C LEU A 228 15.24 -3.98 -3.80
N ALA A 229 16.38 -3.67 -3.18
CA ALA A 229 17.57 -4.50 -3.25
C ALA A 229 17.38 -5.81 -2.45
N MET A 230 17.51 -6.94 -3.13
CA MET A 230 17.52 -8.27 -2.51
C MET A 230 18.92 -8.63 -1.99
N SER A 231 19.95 -8.12 -2.64
CA SER A 231 21.37 -8.23 -2.31
C SER A 231 22.11 -7.03 -2.92
N PRO A 232 23.43 -6.87 -2.75
CA PRO A 232 24.19 -5.84 -3.46
C PRO A 232 24.11 -5.92 -4.99
N ASP A 233 23.81 -7.10 -5.54
CA ASP A 233 23.87 -7.36 -7.00
C ASP A 233 22.48 -7.66 -7.62
N LEU A 234 21.43 -7.87 -6.80
CA LEU A 234 20.12 -8.29 -7.25
C LEU A 234 19.02 -7.40 -6.64
N MET A 235 18.06 -7.00 -7.45
CA MET A 235 16.87 -6.26 -7.00
C MET A 235 15.57 -6.94 -7.41
N ILE A 236 14.46 -6.57 -6.76
CA ILE A 236 13.10 -6.93 -7.15
C ILE A 236 12.29 -5.65 -7.37
N HIS A 237 11.50 -5.61 -8.42
CA HIS A 237 10.64 -4.49 -8.75
C HIS A 237 9.43 -4.88 -9.59
N ALA A 238 8.35 -4.12 -9.49
CA ALA A 238 7.29 -4.15 -10.49
C ALA A 238 7.68 -3.23 -11.64
N THR A 239 7.80 -3.76 -12.85
CA THR A 239 8.31 -3.02 -14.01
C THR A 239 7.37 -3.08 -15.21
N ALA A 240 7.16 -1.92 -15.84
CA ALA A 240 6.40 -1.83 -17.09
C ALA A 240 7.11 -2.48 -18.28
N TRP A 241 8.43 -2.76 -18.17
CA TRP A 241 9.19 -3.41 -19.23
C TRP A 241 8.65 -4.80 -19.59
N VAL A 242 8.36 -5.62 -18.58
CA VAL A 242 7.77 -6.96 -18.77
C VAL A 242 6.35 -7.04 -18.22
N MET A 243 5.78 -5.92 -17.75
CA MET A 243 4.44 -5.82 -17.17
C MET A 243 4.22 -6.78 -15.98
N ALA A 244 5.26 -6.94 -15.12
CA ALA A 244 5.20 -7.85 -13.97
C ALA A 244 6.21 -7.46 -12.88
N VAL A 245 6.06 -8.10 -11.71
CA VAL A 245 7.08 -8.12 -10.66
C VAL A 245 8.12 -9.18 -10.99
N ILE A 246 9.38 -8.76 -11.11
CA ILE A 246 10.53 -9.63 -11.40
C ILE A 246 11.73 -9.32 -10.51
N ALA A 247 12.60 -10.30 -10.32
CA ALA A 247 13.96 -10.08 -9.86
C ALA A 247 14.88 -9.88 -11.07
N GLU A 248 15.83 -8.95 -10.96
CA GLU A 248 16.76 -8.58 -12.05
C GLU A 248 18.12 -8.20 -11.46
N PRO A 249 19.26 -8.60 -12.09
CA PRO A 249 20.57 -8.11 -11.68
C PRO A 249 20.65 -6.59 -11.79
N ILE A 250 21.20 -5.94 -10.76
CA ILE A 250 21.25 -4.46 -10.68
C ILE A 250 22.06 -3.84 -11.83
N PRO A 251 23.25 -4.35 -12.22
CA PRO A 251 24.01 -3.77 -13.32
C PRO A 251 23.28 -3.78 -14.66
N GLU A 252 22.59 -4.89 -14.98
CA GLU A 252 21.78 -5.04 -16.19
C GLU A 252 20.57 -4.10 -16.19
N ALA A 253 19.91 -3.98 -15.03
CA ALA A 253 18.78 -3.08 -14.86
C ALA A 253 19.18 -1.61 -15.04
N LEU A 254 20.32 -1.19 -14.47
CA LEU A 254 20.86 0.16 -14.61
C LEU A 254 21.09 0.51 -16.09
N ALA A 255 21.80 -0.37 -16.81
CA ALA A 255 22.10 -0.18 -18.24
C ALA A 255 20.81 -0.18 -19.10
N ARG A 256 19.88 -1.08 -18.83
CA ARG A 256 18.62 -1.18 -19.56
C ARG A 256 17.71 0.02 -19.34
N ILE A 257 17.53 0.46 -18.09
CA ILE A 257 16.64 1.59 -17.76
C ILE A 257 17.17 2.87 -18.42
N GLU A 258 18.48 3.10 -18.38
CA GLU A 258 19.13 4.24 -19.06
C GLU A 258 18.94 4.18 -20.58
N ALA A 259 19.20 3.02 -21.19
CA ALA A 259 19.05 2.82 -22.63
C ALA A 259 17.61 2.99 -23.13
N GLN A 260 16.62 2.70 -22.28
CA GLN A 260 15.19 2.86 -22.58
C GLN A 260 14.63 4.27 -22.28
N GLY A 261 15.49 5.20 -21.85
CA GLY A 261 15.07 6.57 -21.54
C GLY A 261 14.34 6.73 -20.20
N GLY A 262 14.49 5.78 -19.29
CA GLY A 262 13.92 5.84 -17.92
C GLY A 262 14.62 6.87 -17.02
N GLY A 263 15.63 7.57 -17.53
CA GLY A 263 16.38 8.62 -16.84
C GLY A 263 17.55 8.09 -16.02
N PRO A 264 18.32 9.01 -15.39
CA PRO A 264 19.51 8.65 -14.62
C PRO A 264 19.14 7.93 -13.32
N PHE A 265 20.06 7.11 -12.82
CA PHE A 265 19.99 6.59 -11.47
C PHE A 265 20.05 7.72 -10.43
N LEU A 266 19.05 7.82 -9.56
CA LEU A 266 18.93 8.90 -8.57
C LEU A 266 19.55 8.54 -7.20
N GLY A 267 20.13 7.35 -7.09
CA GLY A 267 20.81 6.89 -5.89
C GLY A 267 19.98 5.94 -5.03
N ILE A 268 20.52 5.67 -3.86
CA ILE A 268 20.06 4.66 -2.92
C ILE A 268 19.43 5.36 -1.72
N ARG A 269 18.38 4.76 -1.14
CA ARG A 269 17.82 5.15 0.16
C ARG A 269 17.73 3.93 1.06
N ARG A 270 18.00 4.12 2.35
CA ARG A 270 18.02 3.04 3.35
C ARG A 270 16.88 3.20 4.34
N PRO A 271 15.80 2.39 4.24
CA PRO A 271 14.78 2.33 5.28
C PRO A 271 15.35 1.83 6.61
N PRO A 272 14.76 2.25 7.75
CA PRO A 272 15.19 1.80 9.07
C PRO A 272 14.73 0.35 9.34
N LEU A 273 15.39 -0.62 8.72
CA LEU A 273 15.09 -2.03 8.97
C LEU A 273 15.47 -2.40 10.40
N ALA A 274 14.63 -3.19 11.08
CA ALA A 274 15.01 -3.81 12.33
C ALA A 274 16.25 -4.66 12.09
N GLN A 275 17.33 -4.41 12.83
CA GLN A 275 18.49 -5.30 12.75
C GLN A 275 18.03 -6.70 13.20
N PRO A 276 18.34 -7.77 12.43
CA PRO A 276 18.10 -9.11 12.92
C PRO A 276 18.82 -9.22 14.25
N ALA A 277 18.09 -9.66 15.29
CA ALA A 277 18.70 -9.95 16.57
C ALA A 277 19.90 -10.87 16.29
N ALA A 278 21.09 -10.46 16.71
CA ALA A 278 22.28 -11.29 16.58
C ALA A 278 21.92 -12.65 17.18
N MET A 279 21.96 -13.70 16.35
CA MET A 279 21.76 -15.06 16.88
C MET A 279 22.86 -15.34 17.86
N PRO A 280 22.54 -15.89 19.05
CA PRO A 280 23.49 -16.21 20.08
C PRO A 280 24.48 -17.28 19.64
#